data_139dc77eaab8ef169d33551e97041103
#
_entry.id   139dc77eaab8ef169d33551e97041103
#
_cell.length_a   1.000
_cell.length_b   1.000
_cell.length_c   1.000
_cell.angle_alpha   90.00
_cell.angle_beta   90.00
_cell.angle_gamma   90.00
#
_symmetry.space_group_name_H-M   'P 1'
#
loop_
_entity.id
_entity.type
_entity.pdbx_description
1 polymer ?
#
loop_
_entity_poly.entity_id
_entity_poly.type
_entity_poly.pdbx_seq_one_letter_code
_entity_poly.pdbx_strand_id
1 'polypeptide(L)'
;KGEQIENIGEWIMHYGQIPVAEYQQYAKQFNPVDYDPEAWVLMAKDAGMKYIVITAKHHDGFALFDTAASDWDIVEATPYGKDLLKPLAEAAHKHDIKLGFYYSQAQDWVHPGGSFWDGHGWDSAQNGSMDDYLRDIAVPQVKELFTNYGEISILWWDTPIDMTPARAAMFDGLVELQPGIIVNNRLLYGHDGDLRTPEQNVPPTGLDYDWEACMTMNTTWGYKSYDDDWKSSEQLIRNLVDSASKGGNYLLNVGPMANGEIPQASIERLKDVGEWMSVNSSSIY
;
A
#
# COMPACT_ATOMS: atom_id res chain seq x y z
N LYS A 1 14.26 17.35 -13.16
CA LYS A 1 15.53 17.98 -13.65
C LYS A 1 16.26 17.10 -14.69
N GLY A 2 15.70 15.96 -15.10
CA GLY A 2 16.28 15.07 -16.11
C GLY A 2 17.45 14.20 -15.61
N GLU A 3 17.70 14.17 -14.33
CA GLU A 3 18.72 13.34 -13.70
C GLU A 3 18.04 12.09 -13.12
N GLN A 4 18.58 10.92 -13.44
CA GLN A 4 18.05 9.66 -12.89
C GLN A 4 18.48 9.51 -11.45
N ILE A 5 17.52 9.21 -10.57
CA ILE A 5 17.77 8.86 -9.16
C ILE A 5 17.82 7.34 -9.08
N GLU A 6 18.93 6.81 -8.57
CA GLU A 6 19.10 5.37 -8.35
C GLU A 6 18.18 4.86 -7.22
N ASN A 7 18.10 3.55 -7.06
CA ASN A 7 17.29 2.83 -6.09
C ASN A 7 15.80 2.70 -6.47
N ILE A 8 14.95 2.40 -5.50
CA ILE A 8 13.51 2.17 -5.72
C ILE A 8 12.77 3.48 -6.01
N GLY A 9 11.90 3.44 -7.03
CA GLY A 9 11.29 4.63 -7.59
C GLY A 9 10.35 5.37 -6.63
N GLU A 10 9.62 4.66 -5.81
CA GLU A 10 8.70 5.20 -4.82
C GLU A 10 9.41 5.96 -3.68
N TRP A 11 10.72 5.78 -3.53
CA TRP A 11 11.55 6.51 -2.56
C TRP A 11 12.28 7.72 -3.17
N ILE A 12 11.89 8.14 -4.37
CA ILE A 12 12.55 9.22 -5.12
C ILE A 12 12.66 10.52 -4.31
N MET A 13 11.66 10.87 -3.52
CA MET A 13 11.68 12.07 -2.68
C MET A 13 12.82 11.99 -1.65
N HIS A 14 12.97 10.83 -1.00
CA HIS A 14 14.02 10.58 -0.01
C HIS A 14 15.40 10.52 -0.64
N TYR A 15 15.62 9.66 -1.64
CA TYR A 15 16.94 9.50 -2.27
C TYR A 15 17.40 10.74 -3.03
N GLY A 16 16.47 11.47 -3.63
CA GLY A 16 16.75 12.73 -4.30
C GLY A 16 16.86 13.92 -3.36
N GLN A 17 16.53 13.74 -2.06
CA GLN A 17 16.42 14.80 -1.07
C GLN A 17 15.64 16.00 -1.62
N ILE A 18 14.50 15.70 -2.28
CA ILE A 18 13.68 16.70 -2.93
C ILE A 18 12.98 17.55 -1.85
N PRO A 19 13.16 18.88 -1.84
CA PRO A 19 12.49 19.73 -0.87
C PRO A 19 10.97 19.57 -0.88
N VAL A 20 10.33 19.64 0.28
CA VAL A 20 8.88 19.44 0.46
C VAL A 20 8.09 20.32 -0.51
N ALA A 21 8.39 21.61 -0.56
CA ALA A 21 7.68 22.55 -1.43
C ALA A 21 7.89 22.26 -2.94
N GLU A 22 9.01 21.64 -3.33
CA GLU A 22 9.24 21.21 -4.71
C GLU A 22 8.45 19.93 -5.00
N TYR A 23 8.49 18.93 -4.09
CA TYR A 23 7.79 17.67 -4.25
C TYR A 23 6.28 17.87 -4.37
N GLN A 24 5.71 18.71 -3.54
CA GLN A 24 4.28 19.03 -3.57
C GLN A 24 3.81 19.62 -4.92
N GLN A 25 4.68 20.21 -5.74
CA GLN A 25 4.29 20.70 -7.07
C GLN A 25 3.93 19.58 -8.05
N TYR A 26 4.43 18.35 -7.83
CA TYR A 26 4.11 17.21 -8.69
C TYR A 26 2.64 16.79 -8.56
N ALA A 27 2.01 16.99 -7.42
CA ALA A 27 0.58 16.72 -7.24
C ALA A 27 -0.31 17.47 -8.25
N LYS A 28 0.11 18.67 -8.68
CA LYS A 28 -0.60 19.46 -9.71
C LYS A 28 -0.63 18.80 -11.10
N GLN A 29 0.17 17.77 -11.31
CA GLN A 29 0.23 16.98 -12.55
C GLN A 29 -0.44 15.63 -12.40
N PHE A 30 -0.78 15.22 -11.17
CA PHE A 30 -1.40 13.94 -10.90
C PHE A 30 -2.91 14.03 -11.17
N ASN A 31 -3.34 13.40 -12.26
CA ASN A 31 -4.72 13.45 -12.71
C ASN A 31 -5.12 12.09 -13.33
N PRO A 32 -5.47 11.09 -12.52
CA PRO A 32 -5.76 9.73 -12.97
C PRO A 32 -7.13 9.60 -13.65
N VAL A 33 -7.31 10.24 -14.81
CA VAL A 33 -8.58 10.31 -15.54
C VAL A 33 -9.02 8.97 -16.14
N ASP A 34 -8.08 8.04 -16.31
CA ASP A 34 -8.33 6.70 -16.86
C ASP A 34 -8.48 5.64 -15.75
N TYR A 35 -8.57 6.09 -14.49
CA TYR A 35 -8.82 5.21 -13.36
C TYR A 35 -10.24 4.62 -13.41
N ASP A 36 -10.30 3.29 -13.51
CA ASP A 36 -11.54 2.51 -13.48
C ASP A 36 -11.48 1.50 -12.31
N PRO A 37 -12.04 1.84 -11.15
CA PRO A 37 -12.00 0.98 -9.96
C PRO A 37 -12.74 -0.34 -10.16
N GLU A 38 -13.81 -0.36 -10.96
CA GLU A 38 -14.54 -1.60 -11.24
C GLU A 38 -13.69 -2.55 -12.10
N ALA A 39 -13.03 -2.01 -13.13
CA ALA A 39 -12.11 -2.80 -13.95
C ALA A 39 -10.92 -3.36 -13.13
N TRP A 40 -10.38 -2.61 -12.19
CA TRP A 40 -9.33 -3.10 -11.29
C TRP A 40 -9.80 -4.28 -10.42
N VAL A 41 -10.99 -4.15 -9.83
CA VAL A 41 -11.57 -5.20 -8.98
C VAL A 41 -11.89 -6.46 -9.79
N LEU A 42 -12.45 -6.29 -10.99
CA LEU A 42 -12.75 -7.43 -11.87
C LEU A 42 -11.48 -8.13 -12.34
N MET A 43 -10.43 -7.38 -12.67
CA MET A 43 -9.12 -7.94 -13.01
C MET A 43 -8.54 -8.80 -11.87
N ALA A 44 -8.61 -8.33 -10.64
CA ALA A 44 -8.19 -9.09 -9.47
C ALA A 44 -9.04 -10.36 -9.27
N LYS A 45 -10.35 -10.23 -9.43
CA LYS A 45 -11.30 -11.35 -9.33
C LYS A 45 -11.05 -12.41 -10.41
N ASP A 46 -10.83 -11.98 -11.66
CA ASP A 46 -10.55 -12.86 -12.79
C ASP A 46 -9.19 -13.56 -12.64
N ALA A 47 -8.22 -12.91 -11.99
CA ALA A 47 -6.96 -13.53 -11.59
C ALA A 47 -7.09 -14.52 -10.43
N GLY A 48 -8.27 -14.69 -9.85
CA GLY A 48 -8.57 -15.61 -8.75
C GLY A 48 -8.25 -15.04 -7.36
N MET A 49 -7.96 -13.75 -7.24
CA MET A 49 -7.67 -13.09 -5.97
C MET A 49 -8.91 -13.00 -5.08
N LYS A 50 -8.71 -12.95 -3.76
CA LYS A 50 -9.77 -12.86 -2.75
C LYS A 50 -9.84 -11.49 -2.08
N TYR A 51 -8.77 -10.72 -2.15
CA TYR A 51 -8.68 -9.41 -1.55
C TYR A 51 -7.73 -8.50 -2.31
N ILE A 52 -7.89 -7.21 -2.09
CA ILE A 52 -7.01 -6.13 -2.57
C ILE A 52 -6.56 -5.33 -1.34
N VAL A 53 -5.27 -5.00 -1.26
CA VAL A 53 -4.74 -4.02 -0.32
C VAL A 53 -4.25 -2.82 -1.13
N ILE A 54 -4.94 -1.69 -1.00
CA ILE A 54 -4.57 -0.45 -1.70
C ILE A 54 -3.72 0.43 -0.78
N THR A 55 -2.67 1.02 -1.33
CA THR A 55 -1.88 2.03 -0.63
C THR A 55 -2.71 3.29 -0.42
N ALA A 56 -3.22 3.49 0.79
CA ALA A 56 -3.98 4.68 1.14
C ALA A 56 -3.06 5.90 1.34
N LYS A 57 -1.90 5.69 2.00
CA LYS A 57 -0.84 6.69 2.17
C LYS A 57 0.51 5.99 2.26
N HIS A 58 1.47 6.37 1.41
CA HIS A 58 2.86 5.91 1.48
C HIS A 58 3.76 6.89 2.26
N HIS A 59 5.07 6.69 2.24
CA HIS A 59 6.05 7.46 3.02
C HIS A 59 6.16 8.93 2.61
N ASP A 60 5.71 9.32 1.43
CA ASP A 60 5.63 10.71 0.99
C ASP A 60 4.46 11.50 1.61
N GLY A 61 3.68 10.84 2.47
CA GLY A 61 2.58 11.44 3.20
C GLY A 61 1.34 11.76 2.38
N PHE A 62 1.36 11.48 1.04
CA PHE A 62 0.24 11.79 0.17
C PHE A 62 -0.92 10.82 0.36
N ALA A 63 -2.09 11.34 0.76
CA ALA A 63 -3.28 10.53 0.92
C ALA A 63 -4.03 10.37 -0.42
N LEU A 64 -4.33 9.13 -0.83
CA LEU A 64 -5.13 8.83 -2.03
C LEU A 64 -6.64 8.90 -1.76
N PHE A 65 -7.04 9.51 -0.65
CA PHE A 65 -8.42 9.63 -0.19
C PHE A 65 -8.69 11.02 0.37
N ASP A 66 -9.96 11.38 0.46
CA ASP A 66 -10.44 12.63 1.06
C ASP A 66 -10.25 12.57 2.58
N THR A 67 -9.31 13.36 3.11
CA THR A 67 -8.99 13.39 4.53
C THR A 67 -9.19 14.78 5.14
N ALA A 68 -9.85 14.85 6.27
CA ALA A 68 -9.97 16.09 7.02
C ALA A 68 -8.70 16.44 7.84
N ALA A 69 -7.73 15.51 7.90
CA ALA A 69 -6.53 15.70 8.71
C ALA A 69 -5.41 16.49 8.01
N SER A 70 -5.46 16.63 6.66
CA SER A 70 -4.41 17.30 5.89
C SER A 70 -4.93 17.71 4.52
N ASP A 71 -4.44 18.84 3.99
CA ASP A 71 -4.66 19.24 2.59
C ASP A 71 -3.67 18.55 1.62
N TRP A 72 -2.78 17.69 2.11
CA TRP A 72 -1.85 16.89 1.30
C TRP A 72 -2.50 15.58 0.87
N ASP A 73 -3.57 15.70 0.11
CA ASP A 73 -4.35 14.59 -0.40
C ASP A 73 -4.75 14.78 -1.87
N ILE A 74 -5.38 13.76 -2.44
CA ILE A 74 -5.75 13.74 -3.85
C ILE A 74 -6.89 14.72 -4.18
N VAL A 75 -7.72 15.06 -3.21
CA VAL A 75 -8.88 15.95 -3.41
C VAL A 75 -8.43 17.41 -3.44
N GLU A 76 -7.64 17.83 -2.44
CA GLU A 76 -7.23 19.22 -2.27
C GLU A 76 -5.99 19.58 -3.10
N ALA A 77 -5.01 18.64 -3.22
CA ALA A 77 -3.72 18.94 -3.83
C ALA A 77 -3.67 18.72 -5.35
N THR A 78 -4.65 18.04 -5.95
CA THR A 78 -4.58 17.63 -7.36
C THR A 78 -5.71 18.17 -8.23
N PRO A 79 -5.52 18.27 -9.55
CA PRO A 79 -6.60 18.63 -10.48
C PRO A 79 -7.68 17.52 -10.61
N TYR A 80 -7.41 16.31 -10.14
CA TYR A 80 -8.40 15.23 -10.13
C TYR A 80 -9.55 15.52 -9.16
N GLY A 81 -9.26 16.04 -7.96
CA GLY A 81 -10.23 16.58 -7.03
C GLY A 81 -11.29 15.59 -6.55
N LYS A 82 -10.96 14.28 -6.50
CA LYS A 82 -11.87 13.22 -6.09
C LYS A 82 -11.14 12.15 -5.31
N ASP A 83 -11.83 11.56 -4.34
CA ASP A 83 -11.37 10.39 -3.59
C ASP A 83 -11.22 9.17 -4.52
N LEU A 84 -10.05 8.51 -4.51
CA LEU A 84 -9.81 7.28 -5.28
C LEU A 84 -10.28 6.03 -4.53
N LEU A 85 -10.26 6.04 -3.21
CA LEU A 85 -10.51 4.84 -2.42
C LEU A 85 -12.01 4.55 -2.29
N LYS A 86 -12.85 5.58 -2.29
CA LYS A 86 -14.29 5.39 -2.13
C LYS A 86 -14.92 4.58 -3.26
N PRO A 87 -14.73 4.91 -4.54
CA PRO A 87 -15.26 4.11 -5.63
C PRO A 87 -14.62 2.72 -5.72
N LEU A 88 -13.34 2.55 -5.27
CA LEU A 88 -12.70 1.25 -5.16
C LEU A 88 -13.38 0.37 -4.10
N ALA A 89 -13.69 0.94 -2.93
CA ALA A 89 -14.39 0.24 -1.86
C ALA A 89 -15.80 -0.21 -2.33
N GLU A 90 -16.53 0.67 -2.99
CA GLU A 90 -17.84 0.35 -3.56
C GLU A 90 -17.76 -0.80 -4.58
N ALA A 91 -16.77 -0.76 -5.48
CA ALA A 91 -16.54 -1.82 -6.46
C ALA A 91 -16.12 -3.15 -5.80
N ALA A 92 -15.24 -3.11 -4.82
CA ALA A 92 -14.80 -4.31 -4.08
C ALA A 92 -15.97 -4.99 -3.37
N HIS A 93 -16.79 -4.23 -2.65
CA HIS A 93 -17.99 -4.74 -1.98
C HIS A 93 -19.01 -5.31 -2.98
N LYS A 94 -19.24 -4.61 -4.12
CA LYS A 94 -20.16 -5.07 -5.18
C LYS A 94 -19.76 -6.42 -5.76
N HIS A 95 -18.45 -6.68 -5.87
CA HIS A 95 -17.92 -7.88 -6.51
C HIS A 95 -17.44 -8.96 -5.52
N ASP A 96 -17.69 -8.78 -4.21
CA ASP A 96 -17.28 -9.72 -3.15
C ASP A 96 -15.77 -9.96 -3.13
N ILE A 97 -15.01 -8.89 -3.34
CA ILE A 97 -13.56 -8.84 -3.09
C ILE A 97 -13.34 -8.09 -1.78
N LYS A 98 -12.59 -8.69 -0.87
CA LYS A 98 -12.26 -8.04 0.40
C LYS A 98 -11.31 -6.88 0.15
N LEU A 99 -11.55 -5.75 0.86
CA LEU A 99 -10.69 -4.57 0.76
C LEU A 99 -9.85 -4.42 2.01
N GLY A 100 -8.60 -4.06 1.82
CA GLY A 100 -7.66 -3.64 2.86
C GLY A 100 -6.95 -2.35 2.47
N PHE A 101 -6.38 -1.69 3.46
CA PHE A 101 -5.57 -0.50 3.29
C PHE A 101 -4.14 -0.74 3.78
N TYR A 102 -3.16 -0.39 2.94
CA TYR A 102 -1.80 -0.14 3.38
C TYR A 102 -1.69 1.29 3.90
N TYR A 103 -1.03 1.48 5.02
CA TYR A 103 -0.82 2.79 5.61
C TYR A 103 0.58 2.90 6.25
N SER A 104 1.37 3.87 5.80
CA SER A 104 2.65 4.23 6.41
C SER A 104 2.40 5.10 7.64
N GLN A 105 2.34 4.48 8.83
CA GLN A 105 1.95 5.18 10.04
C GLN A 105 3.04 6.09 10.60
N ALA A 106 4.29 5.68 10.50
CA ALA A 106 5.40 6.37 11.15
C ALA A 106 6.24 7.19 10.18
N GLN A 107 6.48 6.67 8.97
CA GLN A 107 7.29 7.35 7.98
C GLN A 107 6.43 8.27 7.11
N ASP A 108 6.76 9.55 7.14
CA ASP A 108 6.08 10.60 6.38
C ASP A 108 7.07 11.72 6.09
N TRP A 109 7.35 11.95 4.82
CA TRP A 109 8.39 12.90 4.39
C TRP A 109 7.87 14.32 4.14
N VAL A 110 6.58 14.56 4.24
CA VAL A 110 5.97 15.87 3.99
C VAL A 110 5.47 16.51 5.29
N HIS A 111 4.76 15.77 6.13
CA HIS A 111 4.22 16.33 7.35
C HIS A 111 5.31 16.54 8.40
N PRO A 112 5.33 17.71 9.09
CA PRO A 112 6.29 17.99 10.15
C PRO A 112 6.21 16.91 11.26
N GLY A 113 7.36 16.37 11.63
CA GLY A 113 7.46 15.34 12.67
C GLY A 113 7.32 13.90 12.19
N GLY A 114 6.99 13.65 10.92
CA GLY A 114 7.11 12.31 10.34
C GLY A 114 8.55 11.80 10.41
N SER A 115 8.73 10.49 10.52
CA SER A 115 10.05 9.88 10.71
C SER A 115 10.77 9.61 9.38
N PHE A 116 12.10 9.41 9.48
CA PHE A 116 12.97 9.15 8.33
C PHE A 116 13.82 7.90 8.59
N TRP A 117 14.07 7.13 7.53
CA TRP A 117 14.84 5.90 7.64
C TRP A 117 16.24 6.09 8.23
N ASP A 118 16.92 7.17 7.87
CA ASP A 118 18.25 7.52 8.36
C ASP A 118 18.23 8.47 9.58
N GLY A 119 17.05 8.77 10.11
CA GLY A 119 16.85 9.64 11.27
C GLY A 119 16.99 11.13 10.99
N HIS A 120 17.10 11.53 9.72
CA HIS A 120 17.37 12.93 9.34
C HIS A 120 16.42 13.41 8.22
N GLY A 121 15.68 14.49 8.48
CA GLY A 121 15.04 15.28 7.44
C GLY A 121 16.08 16.08 6.64
N TRP A 122 15.83 16.29 5.37
CA TRP A 122 16.66 17.11 4.47
C TRP A 122 16.09 18.51 4.24
N ASP A 123 14.91 18.77 4.75
CA ASP A 123 14.22 20.07 4.64
C ASP A 123 13.71 20.51 6.00
N SER A 124 13.88 21.79 6.31
CA SER A 124 13.39 22.37 7.58
C SER A 124 11.87 22.29 7.73
N ALA A 125 11.13 22.18 6.64
CA ALA A 125 9.68 21.98 6.66
C ALA A 125 9.28 20.64 7.31
N GLN A 126 10.19 19.65 7.36
CA GLN A 126 9.97 18.34 7.96
C GLN A 126 10.16 18.34 9.49
N ASN A 127 10.73 19.43 10.04
CA ASN A 127 10.99 19.52 11.48
C ASN A 127 9.68 19.59 12.27
N GLY A 128 9.52 18.72 13.25
CA GLY A 128 8.33 18.64 14.08
C GLY A 128 8.43 17.57 15.16
N SER A 129 7.32 17.36 15.85
CA SER A 129 7.17 16.31 16.85
C SER A 129 6.49 15.09 16.22
N MET A 130 7.09 13.92 16.36
CA MET A 130 6.48 12.66 15.94
C MET A 130 5.16 12.40 16.68
N ASP A 131 5.08 12.75 17.96
CA ASP A 131 3.86 12.56 18.74
C ASP A 131 2.73 13.47 18.27
N ASP A 132 3.06 14.70 17.83
CA ASP A 132 2.08 15.61 17.23
C ASP A 132 1.64 15.12 15.85
N TYR A 133 2.56 14.68 15.01
CA TYR A 133 2.25 14.09 13.71
C TYR A 133 1.31 12.88 13.83
N LEU A 134 1.61 11.96 14.75
CA LEU A 134 0.75 10.78 14.96
C LEU A 134 -0.63 11.19 15.44
N ARG A 135 -0.71 12.09 16.43
CA ARG A 135 -1.98 12.55 17.01
C ARG A 135 -2.85 13.29 15.99
N ASP A 136 -2.26 14.18 15.21
CA ASP A 136 -2.98 15.17 14.39
C ASP A 136 -3.20 14.69 12.95
N ILE A 137 -2.37 13.77 12.44
CA ILE A 137 -2.42 13.27 11.06
C ILE A 137 -2.71 11.76 11.02
N ALA A 138 -1.79 10.92 11.52
CA ALA A 138 -1.85 9.48 11.27
C ALA A 138 -3.05 8.80 11.94
N VAL A 139 -3.31 9.08 13.20
CA VAL A 139 -4.44 8.49 13.95
C VAL A 139 -5.80 8.93 13.37
N PRO A 140 -6.04 10.23 13.08
CA PRO A 140 -7.26 10.65 12.40
C PRO A 140 -7.45 10.00 11.03
N GLN A 141 -6.42 9.94 10.20
CA GLN A 141 -6.49 9.32 8.87
C GLN A 141 -6.85 7.83 8.94
N VAL A 142 -6.24 7.07 9.84
CA VAL A 142 -6.59 5.65 10.03
C VAL A 142 -8.03 5.50 10.52
N LYS A 143 -8.49 6.39 11.39
CA LYS A 143 -9.90 6.41 11.81
C LYS A 143 -10.84 6.67 10.65
N GLU A 144 -10.52 7.63 9.77
CA GLU A 144 -11.30 7.91 8.55
C GLU A 144 -11.36 6.70 7.64
N LEU A 145 -10.24 6.01 7.41
CA LEU A 145 -10.19 4.77 6.63
C LEU A 145 -11.13 3.68 7.19
N PHE A 146 -11.28 3.60 8.50
CA PHE A 146 -12.14 2.62 9.15
C PHE A 146 -13.61 3.02 9.23
N THR A 147 -13.94 4.30 9.06
CA THR A 147 -15.33 4.78 9.21
C THR A 147 -16.02 5.18 7.92
N ASN A 148 -15.26 5.49 6.85
CA ASN A 148 -15.82 6.12 5.66
C ASN A 148 -15.95 5.19 4.44
N TYR A 149 -15.36 3.96 4.48
CA TYR A 149 -15.21 3.07 3.32
C TYR A 149 -15.96 1.74 3.46
N GLY A 150 -16.84 1.60 4.45
CA GLY A 150 -17.58 0.37 4.72
C GLY A 150 -16.75 -0.68 5.45
N GLU A 151 -16.99 -1.95 5.15
CA GLU A 151 -16.24 -3.06 5.77
C GLU A 151 -14.82 -3.13 5.22
N ILE A 152 -13.84 -3.07 6.12
CA ILE A 152 -12.41 -3.20 5.81
C ILE A 152 -11.89 -4.48 6.44
N SER A 153 -11.26 -5.32 5.64
CA SER A 153 -10.82 -6.66 6.07
C SER A 153 -9.38 -6.72 6.51
N ILE A 154 -8.53 -5.78 6.05
CA ILE A 154 -7.08 -5.79 6.32
C ILE A 154 -6.60 -4.36 6.52
N LEU A 155 -5.82 -4.13 7.58
CA LEU A 155 -4.95 -2.95 7.72
C LEU A 155 -3.49 -3.40 7.69
N TRP A 156 -2.78 -2.91 6.69
CA TRP A 156 -1.39 -3.23 6.45
C TRP A 156 -0.51 -2.05 6.88
N TRP A 157 0.07 -2.13 8.08
CA TRP A 157 1.04 -1.17 8.60
C TRP A 157 2.37 -1.32 7.90
N ASP A 158 3.16 -0.23 7.80
CA ASP A 158 4.50 -0.31 7.26
C ASP A 158 5.49 0.62 7.96
N THR A 159 6.76 0.21 7.90
CA THR A 159 7.94 0.97 8.29
C THR A 159 7.81 1.66 9.65
N PRO A 160 7.85 0.90 10.76
CA PRO A 160 7.60 1.41 12.12
C PRO A 160 8.82 2.16 12.72
N ILE A 161 9.42 3.08 11.95
CA ILE A 161 10.57 3.88 12.38
C ILE A 161 10.16 4.77 13.55
N ASP A 162 11.02 4.88 14.55
CA ASP A 162 10.81 5.71 15.75
C ASP A 162 9.52 5.41 16.52
N MET A 163 8.84 4.31 16.22
CA MET A 163 7.75 3.85 17.04
C MET A 163 8.23 3.47 18.44
N THR A 164 7.42 3.74 19.42
CA THR A 164 7.60 3.37 20.82
C THR A 164 6.30 2.75 21.34
N PRO A 165 6.29 2.07 22.51
CA PRO A 165 5.04 1.56 23.08
C PRO A 165 3.96 2.64 23.27
N ALA A 166 4.36 3.85 23.68
CA ALA A 166 3.42 4.97 23.85
C ALA A 166 2.83 5.45 22.52
N ARG A 167 3.64 5.48 21.43
CA ARG A 167 3.20 5.85 20.09
C ARG A 167 2.32 4.79 19.47
N ALA A 168 2.68 3.52 19.60
CA ALA A 168 1.84 2.42 19.15
C ALA A 168 0.46 2.42 19.85
N ALA A 169 0.43 2.68 21.15
CA ALA A 169 -0.81 2.80 21.92
C ALA A 169 -1.74 3.96 21.48
N MET A 170 -1.25 4.92 20.68
CA MET A 170 -2.12 5.96 20.10
C MET A 170 -3.11 5.40 19.07
N PHE A 171 -2.84 4.22 18.53
CA PHE A 171 -3.72 3.52 17.60
C PHE A 171 -4.64 2.49 18.30
N ASP A 172 -4.52 2.33 19.62
CA ASP A 172 -5.40 1.43 20.39
C ASP A 172 -6.87 1.82 20.19
N GLY A 173 -7.72 0.81 20.10
CA GLY A 173 -9.15 0.98 19.90
C GLY A 173 -9.58 1.31 18.45
N LEU A 174 -8.66 1.68 17.53
CA LEU A 174 -9.05 1.91 16.15
C LEU A 174 -9.47 0.61 15.46
N VAL A 175 -8.76 -0.49 15.71
CA VAL A 175 -9.09 -1.81 15.13
C VAL A 175 -10.47 -2.31 15.58
N GLU A 176 -10.96 -1.88 16.74
CA GLU A 176 -12.29 -2.22 17.26
C GLU A 176 -13.43 -1.60 16.40
N LEU A 177 -13.11 -0.56 15.60
CA LEU A 177 -14.07 0.04 14.67
C LEU A 177 -14.41 -0.89 13.50
N GLN A 178 -13.55 -1.90 13.25
CA GLN A 178 -13.72 -2.89 12.20
C GLN A 178 -13.59 -4.32 12.79
N PRO A 179 -14.65 -4.87 13.39
CA PRO A 179 -14.61 -6.20 14.00
C PRO A 179 -14.21 -7.28 12.99
N GLY A 180 -13.15 -8.04 13.32
CA GLY A 180 -12.63 -9.09 12.46
C GLY A 180 -11.61 -8.63 11.42
N ILE A 181 -11.17 -7.36 11.48
CA ILE A 181 -10.06 -6.89 10.65
C ILE A 181 -8.78 -7.66 10.95
N ILE A 182 -8.05 -7.98 9.91
CA ILE A 182 -6.70 -8.57 10.00
C ILE A 182 -5.67 -7.45 9.97
N VAL A 183 -4.69 -7.51 10.87
CA VAL A 183 -3.57 -6.56 10.91
C VAL A 183 -2.23 -7.28 10.85
N ASN A 184 -1.24 -6.68 10.19
CA ASN A 184 0.11 -7.22 10.18
C ASN A 184 0.93 -6.73 11.40
N ASN A 185 2.13 -7.29 11.56
CA ASN A 185 3.01 -7.03 12.71
C ASN A 185 3.83 -5.74 12.62
N ARG A 186 3.63 -4.89 11.59
CA ARG A 186 4.51 -3.71 11.36
C ARG A 186 4.11 -2.46 12.16
N LEU A 187 3.19 -2.57 13.13
CA LEU A 187 3.00 -1.52 14.14
C LEU A 187 4.01 -1.65 15.30
N LEU A 188 4.44 -2.87 15.63
CA LEU A 188 5.35 -3.26 16.71
C LEU A 188 4.83 -3.00 18.15
N TYR A 189 5.69 -3.22 19.13
CA TYR A 189 5.54 -2.84 20.55
C TYR A 189 4.23 -3.34 21.22
N GLY A 190 4.00 -4.67 21.14
CA GLY A 190 2.82 -5.30 21.73
C GLY A 190 1.62 -5.36 20.80
N HIS A 191 1.79 -4.89 19.55
CA HIS A 191 0.86 -5.04 18.45
C HIS A 191 1.46 -6.05 17.46
N ASP A 192 1.56 -7.32 17.87
CA ASP A 192 2.19 -8.37 17.06
C ASP A 192 1.40 -8.70 15.79
N GLY A 193 0.16 -8.19 15.71
CA GLY A 193 -0.75 -8.41 14.58
C GLY A 193 -1.19 -9.88 14.47
N ASP A 194 -1.98 -10.14 13.45
CA ASP A 194 -2.49 -11.48 13.13
C ASP A 194 -1.53 -12.25 12.23
N LEU A 195 -0.68 -11.54 11.48
CA LEU A 195 0.25 -12.14 10.53
C LEU A 195 1.58 -11.37 10.43
N ARG A 196 2.61 -12.07 9.98
CA ARG A 196 3.92 -11.49 9.64
C ARG A 196 4.11 -11.40 8.12
N THR A 197 4.96 -10.46 7.70
CA THR A 197 5.09 -10.11 6.28
C THR A 197 6.52 -10.27 5.77
N PRO A 198 6.95 -11.51 5.41
CA PRO A 198 8.17 -11.71 4.63
C PRO A 198 8.08 -10.91 3.32
N GLU A 199 9.15 -10.18 3.00
CA GLU A 199 9.16 -9.30 1.84
C GLU A 199 10.10 -9.80 0.75
N GLN A 200 9.64 -9.82 -0.50
CA GLN A 200 10.37 -10.25 -1.69
C GLN A 200 10.92 -11.70 -1.64
N ASN A 201 10.43 -12.50 -0.73
CA ASN A 201 10.82 -13.92 -0.63
C ASN A 201 9.70 -14.78 -0.04
N VAL A 202 9.67 -16.05 -0.43
CA VAL A 202 8.88 -17.08 0.24
C VAL A 202 9.79 -17.79 1.25
N PRO A 203 9.38 -17.94 2.52
CA PRO A 203 10.17 -18.68 3.50
C PRO A 203 10.55 -20.07 3.00
N PRO A 204 11.75 -20.58 3.31
CA PRO A 204 12.21 -21.89 2.80
C PRO A 204 11.36 -23.06 3.32
N THR A 205 10.72 -22.88 4.47
CA THR A 205 9.80 -23.86 5.10
C THR A 205 8.52 -23.17 5.54
N GLY A 206 7.47 -23.92 5.85
CA GLY A 206 6.31 -23.39 6.57
C GLY A 206 6.73 -22.79 7.91
N LEU A 207 6.01 -21.80 8.38
CA LEU A 207 6.23 -21.11 9.66
C LEU A 207 5.15 -21.54 10.66
N ASP A 208 5.42 -21.35 11.95
CA ASP A 208 4.53 -21.69 13.06
C ASP A 208 3.56 -20.53 13.42
N TYR A 209 3.45 -19.54 12.56
CA TYR A 209 2.53 -18.41 12.65
C TYR A 209 2.00 -18.06 11.25
N ASP A 210 0.88 -17.32 11.20
CA ASP A 210 0.31 -16.83 9.95
C ASP A 210 1.23 -15.81 9.29
N TRP A 211 1.37 -15.88 7.97
CA TRP A 211 2.26 -15.02 7.22
C TRP A 211 1.77 -14.74 5.80
N GLU A 212 2.21 -13.62 5.27
CA GLU A 212 1.91 -13.16 3.93
C GLU A 212 3.19 -12.66 3.24
N ALA A 213 3.60 -13.34 2.17
CA ALA A 213 4.73 -12.88 1.36
C ALA A 213 4.28 -11.76 0.42
N CYS A 214 4.75 -10.54 0.65
CA CYS A 214 4.52 -9.42 -0.26
C CYS A 214 5.64 -9.32 -1.31
N MET A 215 5.28 -9.26 -2.59
CA MET A 215 6.23 -9.27 -3.71
C MET A 215 5.78 -8.37 -4.85
N THR A 216 6.75 -7.76 -5.51
CA THR A 216 6.57 -7.01 -6.76
C THR A 216 6.47 -7.93 -7.97
N MET A 217 5.82 -7.47 -9.04
CA MET A 217 5.88 -8.13 -10.35
C MET A 217 7.18 -7.86 -11.09
N ASN A 218 7.82 -6.73 -10.80
CA ASN A 218 9.07 -6.26 -11.36
C ASN A 218 10.06 -5.90 -10.23
N THR A 219 10.85 -4.82 -10.35
CA THR A 219 11.87 -4.45 -9.35
C THR A 219 11.41 -3.36 -8.38
N THR A 220 10.23 -2.74 -8.60
CA THR A 220 9.70 -1.64 -7.78
C THR A 220 8.25 -1.88 -7.36
N TRP A 221 7.82 -1.23 -6.26
CA TRP A 221 6.44 -1.28 -5.78
C TRP A 221 5.54 -0.35 -6.60
N GLY A 222 5.96 0.91 -6.76
CA GLY A 222 5.28 1.88 -7.60
C GLY A 222 5.64 1.70 -9.09
N TYR A 223 4.86 2.33 -9.96
CA TYR A 223 5.14 2.33 -11.39
C TYR A 223 6.44 3.07 -11.72
N LYS A 224 7.28 2.45 -12.55
CA LYS A 224 8.52 3.01 -13.05
C LYS A 224 8.62 2.72 -14.56
N SER A 225 8.56 3.77 -15.37
CA SER A 225 8.40 3.67 -16.84
C SER A 225 9.53 2.96 -17.56
N TYR A 226 10.68 2.78 -16.94
CA TYR A 226 11.86 2.10 -17.48
C TYR A 226 12.26 0.84 -16.70
N ASP A 227 11.32 0.29 -15.91
CA ASP A 227 11.49 -1.02 -15.27
C ASP A 227 10.80 -2.10 -16.12
N ASP A 228 11.61 -2.76 -16.94
CA ASP A 228 11.18 -3.85 -17.83
C ASP A 228 11.58 -5.24 -17.29
N ASP A 229 12.10 -5.32 -16.06
CA ASP A 229 12.51 -6.58 -15.42
C ASP A 229 11.33 -7.30 -14.77
N TRP A 230 10.42 -7.75 -15.61
CA TRP A 230 9.19 -8.42 -15.18
C TRP A 230 9.41 -9.90 -14.89
N LYS A 231 8.98 -10.35 -13.70
CA LYS A 231 8.84 -11.78 -13.40
C LYS A 231 7.91 -12.42 -14.45
N SER A 232 8.23 -13.63 -14.90
CA SER A 232 7.34 -14.37 -15.80
C SER A 232 6.06 -14.83 -15.09
N SER A 233 4.99 -15.07 -15.85
CA SER A 233 3.75 -15.64 -15.31
C SER A 233 4.00 -16.98 -14.61
N GLU A 234 4.91 -17.81 -15.14
CA GLU A 234 5.33 -19.07 -14.51
C GLU A 234 5.95 -18.82 -13.13
N GLN A 235 6.82 -17.81 -13.00
CA GLN A 235 7.44 -17.48 -11.71
C GLN A 235 6.41 -16.97 -10.70
N LEU A 236 5.44 -16.15 -11.12
CA LEU A 236 4.36 -15.67 -10.25
C LEU A 236 3.49 -16.84 -9.75
N ILE A 237 3.12 -17.76 -10.64
CA ILE A 237 2.37 -18.96 -10.28
C ILE A 237 3.17 -19.87 -9.34
N ARG A 238 4.47 -20.04 -9.59
CA ARG A 238 5.34 -20.82 -8.67
C ARG A 238 5.40 -20.18 -7.28
N ASN A 239 5.53 -18.86 -7.18
CA ASN A 239 5.53 -18.16 -5.90
C ASN A 239 4.20 -18.34 -5.14
N LEU A 240 3.07 -18.25 -5.85
CA LEU A 240 1.74 -18.51 -5.29
C LEU A 240 1.63 -19.94 -4.74
N VAL A 241 2.00 -20.94 -5.55
CA VAL A 241 1.97 -22.36 -5.15
C VAL A 241 2.90 -22.61 -3.98
N ASP A 242 4.11 -22.05 -4.01
CA ASP A 242 5.10 -22.23 -2.95
C ASP A 242 4.62 -21.60 -1.64
N SER A 243 4.05 -20.40 -1.67
CA SER A 243 3.45 -19.75 -0.50
C SER A 243 2.30 -20.58 0.08
N ALA A 244 1.33 -20.95 -0.75
CA ALA A 244 0.17 -21.73 -0.33
C ALA A 244 0.55 -23.10 0.24
N SER A 245 1.50 -23.80 -0.41
CA SER A 245 1.98 -25.12 0.05
C SER A 245 2.65 -25.09 1.43
N LYS A 246 3.13 -23.92 1.86
CA LYS A 246 3.79 -23.69 3.15
C LYS A 246 2.87 -23.00 4.18
N GLY A 247 1.57 -22.88 3.85
CA GLY A 247 0.56 -22.29 4.75
C GLY A 247 0.59 -20.77 4.82
N GLY A 248 1.14 -20.09 3.82
CA GLY A 248 1.18 -18.63 3.76
C GLY A 248 0.30 -18.05 2.66
N ASN A 249 0.02 -16.75 2.78
CA ASN A 249 -0.61 -15.93 1.75
C ASN A 249 0.44 -15.36 0.79
N TYR A 250 0.00 -15.02 -0.41
CA TYR A 250 0.79 -14.33 -1.42
C TYR A 250 0.14 -13.01 -1.79
N LEU A 251 0.77 -11.90 -1.40
CA LEU A 251 0.35 -10.53 -1.76
C LEU A 251 1.20 -10.05 -2.94
N LEU A 252 0.61 -10.08 -4.14
CA LEU A 252 1.26 -9.67 -5.38
C LEU A 252 0.98 -8.20 -5.67
N ASN A 253 2.03 -7.40 -5.74
CA ASN A 253 1.93 -5.97 -6.01
C ASN A 253 1.70 -5.67 -7.49
N VAL A 254 0.86 -4.67 -7.74
CA VAL A 254 0.64 -4.04 -9.04
C VAL A 254 0.86 -2.53 -8.88
N GLY A 255 1.70 -1.92 -9.71
CA GLY A 255 1.98 -0.49 -9.71
C GLY A 255 1.21 0.23 -10.83
N PRO A 256 0.06 0.89 -10.56
CA PRO A 256 -0.66 1.65 -11.57
C PRO A 256 0.13 2.84 -12.10
N MET A 257 -0.13 3.21 -13.35
CA MET A 257 0.42 4.41 -13.97
C MET A 257 -0.27 5.68 -13.43
N ALA A 258 0.37 6.82 -13.62
CA ALA A 258 -0.13 8.10 -13.10
C ALA A 258 -1.49 8.54 -13.70
N ASN A 259 -1.87 8.00 -14.85
CA ASN A 259 -3.20 8.23 -15.45
C ASN A 259 -4.30 7.33 -14.87
N GLY A 260 -3.94 6.35 -14.04
CA GLY A 260 -4.87 5.41 -13.41
C GLY A 260 -4.98 4.05 -14.09
N GLU A 261 -4.31 3.84 -15.23
CA GLU A 261 -4.30 2.53 -15.90
C GLU A 261 -3.34 1.55 -15.24
N ILE A 262 -3.67 0.27 -15.31
CA ILE A 262 -2.74 -0.81 -14.97
C ILE A 262 -1.80 -1.07 -16.16
N PRO A 263 -0.48 -1.20 -15.96
CA PRO A 263 0.46 -1.50 -17.06
C PRO A 263 0.09 -2.79 -17.79
N GLN A 264 0.20 -2.75 -19.13
CA GLN A 264 -0.15 -3.89 -19.97
C GLN A 264 0.59 -5.18 -19.57
N ALA A 265 1.86 -5.06 -19.19
CA ALA A 265 2.65 -6.18 -18.71
C ALA A 265 2.10 -6.83 -17.42
N SER A 266 1.47 -6.05 -16.55
CA SER A 266 0.77 -6.58 -15.36
C SER A 266 -0.54 -7.26 -15.75
N ILE A 267 -1.32 -6.66 -16.67
CA ILE A 267 -2.59 -7.22 -17.16
C ILE A 267 -2.38 -8.61 -17.76
N GLU A 268 -1.36 -8.76 -18.64
CA GLU A 268 -1.04 -10.04 -19.29
C GLU A 268 -0.70 -11.11 -18.26
N ARG A 269 0.12 -10.79 -17.28
CA ARG A 269 0.50 -11.73 -16.20
C ARG A 269 -0.67 -12.11 -15.31
N LEU A 270 -1.52 -11.16 -14.94
CA LEU A 270 -2.72 -11.43 -14.16
C LEU A 270 -3.69 -12.34 -14.93
N LYS A 271 -3.82 -12.13 -16.24
CA LYS A 271 -4.62 -13.00 -17.10
C LYS A 271 -4.07 -14.43 -17.10
N ASP A 272 -2.77 -14.62 -17.31
CA ASP A 272 -2.14 -15.94 -17.29
C ASP A 272 -2.32 -16.65 -15.93
N VAL A 273 -2.17 -15.88 -14.83
CA VAL A 273 -2.44 -16.40 -13.48
C VAL A 273 -3.91 -16.81 -13.35
N GLY A 274 -4.84 -16.00 -13.83
CA GLY A 274 -6.27 -16.28 -13.81
C GLY A 274 -6.63 -17.53 -14.63
N GLU A 275 -6.06 -17.72 -15.82
CA GLU A 275 -6.24 -18.93 -16.62
C GLU A 275 -5.76 -20.17 -15.86
N TRP A 276 -4.60 -20.10 -15.19
CA TRP A 276 -4.10 -21.19 -14.35
C TRP A 276 -5.01 -21.43 -13.14
N MET A 277 -5.45 -20.38 -12.45
CA MET A 277 -6.35 -20.45 -11.29
C MET A 277 -7.71 -21.01 -11.63
N SER A 278 -8.24 -20.79 -12.83
CA SER A 278 -9.53 -21.33 -13.27
C SER A 278 -9.60 -22.85 -13.21
N VAL A 279 -8.44 -23.51 -13.31
CA VAL A 279 -8.31 -24.97 -13.27
C VAL A 279 -7.81 -25.47 -11.90
N ASN A 280 -6.94 -24.67 -11.23
CA ASN A 280 -6.16 -25.15 -10.09
C ASN A 280 -6.53 -24.47 -8.76
N SER A 281 -7.57 -23.63 -8.71
CA SER A 281 -7.92 -22.85 -7.49
C SER A 281 -8.16 -23.72 -6.25
N SER A 282 -8.72 -24.94 -6.41
CA SER A 282 -8.92 -25.87 -5.30
C SER A 282 -7.63 -26.42 -4.67
N SER A 283 -6.47 -26.16 -5.29
CA SER A 283 -5.15 -26.48 -4.71
C SER A 283 -4.54 -25.30 -3.95
N ILE A 284 -5.16 -24.14 -4.04
CA ILE A 284 -4.72 -22.91 -3.38
C ILE A 284 -5.66 -22.55 -2.21
N TYR A 285 -6.98 -22.73 -2.40
CA TYR A 285 -8.02 -22.34 -1.42
C TYR A 285 -8.73 -23.55 -0.80
#